data_6626c3a814af82cf86d78a971608f2b0
#
_entry.id   6626c3a814af82cf86d78a971608f2b0
#
_cell.length_a   1.000
_cell.length_b   1.000
_cell.length_c   1.000
_cell.angle_alpha   90.00
_cell.angle_beta   90.00
_cell.angle_gamma   90.00
#
_symmetry.space_group_name_H-M   'P 1'
#
loop_
_entity.id
_entity.type
_entity.pdbx_description
1 polymer ?
#
loop_
_entity_poly.entity_id
_entity_poly.type
_entity_poly.pdbx_seq_one_letter_code
_entity_poly.pdbx_strand_id
1 'polypeptide(L)'
;IFPFAGIPKELWIQFPDKAAYMEQEPIVFGYLADSEGDDEVVIYCQQERAVKRLPRNRNIKIDPQILGRLMNHFGEKRVKVVEKTIENKI
;
A
#
# COMPACT_ATOMS: atom_id res chain seq x y z
N ILE A 1 -1.46 27.85 -9.76
CA ILE A 1 -0.26 27.03 -9.61
C ILE A 1 -0.49 25.98 -8.59
N PHE A 2 -0.18 24.81 -8.96
CA PHE A 2 -0.48 23.70 -8.13
C PHE A 2 0.78 23.09 -7.57
N PRO A 3 0.80 22.86 -6.27
CA PRO A 3 1.90 22.10 -5.67
C PRO A 3 1.76 20.67 -6.10
N PHE A 4 2.53 20.28 -7.04
CA PHE A 4 2.46 18.91 -7.51
C PHE A 4 3.07 17.93 -6.57
N ALA A 5 3.70 18.40 -5.55
CA ALA A 5 4.33 17.52 -4.60
C ALA A 5 3.34 16.65 -3.87
N GLY A 6 2.08 16.87 -4.10
CA GLY A 6 1.10 16.21 -3.29
C GLY A 6 0.20 15.23 -3.98
N ILE A 7 0.61 14.64 -5.09
CA ILE A 7 -0.24 13.62 -5.68
C ILE A 7 -0.25 12.43 -4.75
N PRO A 8 -1.38 12.13 -4.11
CA PRO A 8 -1.40 11.01 -3.19
C PRO A 8 -1.32 9.71 -3.94
N LYS A 9 -0.61 8.77 -3.36
CA LYS A 9 -0.50 7.43 -3.91
C LYS A 9 -0.99 6.43 -2.89
N GLU A 10 -1.38 5.26 -3.38
CA GLU A 10 -1.78 4.17 -2.53
C GLU A 10 -0.94 2.96 -2.87
N LEU A 11 -0.47 2.28 -1.85
CA LEU A 11 0.24 1.03 -2.03
C LEU A 11 -0.74 -0.10 -1.79
N TRP A 12 -0.99 -0.90 -2.81
CA TRP A 12 -1.90 -2.03 -2.71
C TRP A 12 -1.11 -3.32 -2.64
N ILE A 13 -1.39 -4.10 -1.62
CA ILE A 13 -0.79 -5.41 -1.45
C ILE A 13 -1.90 -6.45 -1.50
N GLN A 14 -1.79 -7.38 -2.43
CA GLN A 14 -2.80 -8.40 -2.65
C GLN A 14 -2.44 -9.70 -1.97
N PHE A 15 -3.41 -10.29 -1.30
CA PHE A 15 -3.27 -11.60 -0.69
C PHE A 15 -4.33 -12.54 -1.24
N PRO A 16 -4.06 -13.85 -1.30
CA PRO A 16 -5.04 -14.79 -1.83
C PRO A 16 -6.30 -14.85 -0.96
N ASP A 17 -6.15 -14.74 0.35
CA ASP A 17 -7.29 -14.74 1.25
C ASP A 17 -6.94 -14.01 2.53
N LYS A 18 -7.93 -13.86 3.40
CA LYS A 18 -7.76 -13.14 4.64
C LYS A 18 -6.83 -13.85 5.60
N ALA A 19 -6.85 -15.18 5.61
CA ALA A 19 -5.98 -15.94 6.48
C ALA A 19 -4.52 -15.72 6.12
N ALA A 20 -4.21 -15.71 4.81
CA ALA A 20 -2.85 -15.44 4.36
C ALA A 20 -2.39 -14.06 4.79
N TYR A 21 -3.28 -13.06 4.71
CA TYR A 21 -2.92 -11.72 5.17
C TYR A 21 -2.63 -11.72 6.66
N MET A 22 -3.47 -12.38 7.46
CA MET A 22 -3.30 -12.38 8.91
C MET A 22 -1.98 -13.03 9.32
N GLU A 23 -1.53 -14.04 8.59
CA GLU A 23 -0.23 -14.64 8.84
C GLU A 23 0.92 -13.69 8.53
N GLN A 24 0.74 -12.87 7.50
CA GLN A 24 1.80 -11.96 7.05
C GLN A 24 1.71 -10.58 7.68
N GLU A 25 0.65 -10.30 8.42
CA GLU A 25 0.43 -8.97 8.98
C GLU A 25 1.61 -8.43 9.78
N PRO A 26 2.22 -9.19 10.69
CA PRO A 26 3.37 -8.69 11.42
C PRO A 26 4.54 -8.32 10.51
N ILE A 27 4.72 -9.09 9.44
CA ILE A 27 5.80 -8.84 8.48
C ILE A 27 5.50 -7.57 7.70
N VAL A 28 4.26 -7.39 7.27
CA VAL A 28 3.84 -6.17 6.59
C VAL A 28 4.09 -4.96 7.47
N PHE A 29 3.64 -5.01 8.70
CA PHE A 29 3.84 -3.89 9.62
C PHE A 29 5.31 -3.64 9.89
N GLY A 30 6.13 -4.68 9.92
CA GLY A 30 7.57 -4.53 10.07
C GLY A 30 8.19 -3.74 8.93
N TYR A 31 7.79 -4.01 7.71
CA TYR A 31 8.26 -3.24 6.56
C TYR A 31 7.76 -1.80 6.60
N LEU A 32 6.50 -1.61 6.97
CA LEU A 32 5.91 -0.27 6.99
C LEU A 32 6.47 0.59 8.11
N ALA A 33 6.90 -0.02 9.19
CA ALA A 33 7.43 0.71 10.33
C ALA A 33 8.70 1.49 10.00
N ASP A 34 9.43 1.05 8.97
CA ASP A 34 10.66 1.73 8.55
C ASP A 34 10.40 2.90 7.62
N SER A 35 9.15 3.18 7.33
CA SER A 35 8.82 4.25 6.39
C SER A 35 7.73 5.13 6.99
N GLU A 36 7.87 6.42 6.81
CA GLU A 36 6.87 7.38 7.25
C GLU A 36 6.54 8.32 6.11
N GLY A 37 5.27 8.57 5.93
CA GLY A 37 4.85 9.48 4.88
C GLY A 37 3.34 9.63 4.86
N ASP A 38 2.82 10.12 3.74
CA ASP A 38 1.40 10.40 3.59
C ASP A 38 0.70 9.43 2.64
N ASP A 39 1.40 8.43 2.17
CA ASP A 39 0.83 7.48 1.22
C ASP A 39 0.14 6.35 1.97
N GLU A 40 -1.09 6.08 1.60
CA GLU A 40 -1.88 5.05 2.26
C GLU A 40 -1.50 3.64 1.81
N VAL A 41 -1.70 2.68 2.69
CA VAL A 41 -1.50 1.28 2.37
C VAL A 41 -2.86 0.59 2.39
N VAL A 42 -3.13 -0.16 1.33
CA VAL A 42 -4.40 -0.87 1.17
C VAL A 42 -4.10 -2.35 1.02
N ILE A 43 -4.80 -3.16 1.78
CA ILE A 43 -4.68 -4.61 1.71
C ILE A 43 -5.90 -5.15 0.98
N TYR A 44 -5.67 -5.96 -0.03
CA TYR A 44 -6.73 -6.58 -0.80
C TYR A 44 -6.67 -8.09 -0.65
N CYS A 45 -7.77 -8.67 -0.17
CA CYS A 45 -7.90 -10.12 -0.03
C CYS A 45 -8.78 -10.62 -1.17
N GLN A 46 -8.18 -11.36 -2.07
CA GLN A 46 -8.81 -11.73 -3.35
C GLN A 46 -10.03 -12.63 -3.15
N GLN A 47 -9.91 -13.63 -2.31
CA GLN A 47 -10.99 -14.60 -2.13
C GLN A 47 -12.24 -13.96 -1.55
N GLU A 48 -12.08 -13.12 -0.57
CA GLU A 48 -13.20 -12.42 0.07
C GLU A 48 -13.59 -11.15 -0.66
N ARG A 49 -12.78 -10.74 -1.62
CA ARG A 49 -12.93 -9.46 -2.32
C ARG A 49 -13.02 -8.30 -1.33
N ALA A 50 -12.24 -8.41 -0.26
CA ALA A 50 -12.25 -7.44 0.82
C ALA A 50 -11.09 -6.48 0.68
N VAL A 51 -11.36 -5.21 0.92
CA VAL A 51 -10.35 -4.16 0.90
C VAL A 51 -10.24 -3.60 2.30
N LYS A 52 -9.02 -3.57 2.82
CA LYS A 52 -8.76 -3.02 4.13
C LYS A 52 -7.75 -1.89 4.01
N ARG A 53 -8.17 -0.69 4.40
CA ARG A 53 -7.26 0.46 4.42
C ARG A 53 -6.64 0.54 5.80
N LEU A 54 -5.32 0.62 5.83
CA LEU A 54 -4.62 0.76 7.10
C LEU A 54 -4.79 2.17 7.63
N PRO A 55 -4.72 2.34 8.97
CA PRO A 55 -4.90 3.67 9.55
C PRO A 55 -3.76 4.61 9.18
N ARG A 56 -4.00 5.90 9.38
CA ARG A 56 -3.05 6.94 8.99
C ARG A 56 -1.68 6.80 9.65
N ASN A 57 -1.64 6.26 10.86
CA ASN A 57 -0.37 6.07 11.54
C ASN A 57 0.47 4.96 10.89
N ARG A 58 -0.07 4.27 9.89
CA ARG A 58 0.65 3.28 9.10
C ARG A 58 0.98 3.78 7.70
N ASN A 59 0.69 5.04 7.42
CA ASN A 59 1.05 5.60 6.12
C ASN A 59 2.54 5.60 5.94
N ILE A 60 2.96 5.45 4.69
CA ILE A 60 4.37 5.32 4.35
C ILE A 60 4.72 6.31 3.26
N LYS A 61 6.01 6.41 2.98
CA LYS A 61 6.49 7.10 1.81
C LYS A 61 6.83 6.04 0.77
N ILE A 62 6.09 6.03 -0.33
CA ILE A 62 6.32 5.07 -1.39
C ILE A 62 7.58 5.48 -2.14
N ASP A 63 8.62 4.65 -2.05
CA ASP A 63 9.86 4.89 -2.75
C ASP A 63 10.37 3.56 -3.32
N PRO A 64 11.36 3.61 -4.24
CA PRO A 64 11.85 2.38 -4.87
C PRO A 64 12.41 1.37 -3.88
N GLN A 65 12.93 1.84 -2.76
CA GLN A 65 13.55 0.96 -1.79
C GLN A 65 12.50 0.09 -1.09
N ILE A 66 11.44 0.70 -0.59
CA ILE A 66 10.40 -0.07 0.09
C ILE A 66 9.63 -0.93 -0.91
N LEU A 67 9.40 -0.41 -2.12
CA LEU A 67 8.75 -1.20 -3.16
C LEU A 67 9.57 -2.43 -3.50
N GLY A 68 10.87 -2.27 -3.63
CA GLY A 68 11.75 -3.39 -3.93
C GLY A 68 11.69 -4.46 -2.85
N ARG A 69 11.66 -4.07 -1.60
CA ARG A 69 11.57 -5.02 -0.50
C ARG A 69 10.24 -5.77 -0.50
N LEU A 70 9.15 -5.04 -0.70
CA LEU A 70 7.83 -5.66 -0.71
C LEU A 70 7.64 -6.56 -1.91
N MET A 71 8.09 -6.12 -3.07
CA MET A 71 8.00 -6.94 -4.28
C MET A 71 8.85 -8.19 -4.19
N ASN A 72 10.00 -8.09 -3.54
CA ASN A 72 10.86 -9.23 -3.35
C ASN A 72 10.27 -10.25 -2.39
N HIS A 73 9.54 -9.79 -1.38
CA HIS A 73 8.95 -10.66 -0.38
C HIS A 73 7.59 -11.23 -0.84
N PHE A 74 6.74 -10.39 -1.39
CA PHE A 74 5.38 -10.79 -1.75
C PHE A 74 5.20 -11.11 -3.22
N GLY A 75 6.12 -10.66 -4.07
CA GLY A 75 6.02 -10.83 -5.51
C GLY A 75 5.55 -9.57 -6.21
N GLU A 76 6.11 -9.31 -7.40
CA GLU A 76 5.76 -8.11 -8.16
C GLU A 76 4.28 -8.02 -8.48
N LYS A 77 3.66 -9.17 -8.72
CA LYS A 77 2.26 -9.18 -9.13
C LYS A 77 1.30 -8.85 -8.00
N ARG A 78 1.78 -8.93 -6.76
CA ARG A 78 0.94 -8.69 -5.59
C ARG A 78 1.06 -7.29 -5.03
N VAL A 79 2.07 -6.55 -5.45
CA VAL A 79 2.31 -5.20 -4.96
C VAL A 79 2.10 -4.23 -6.10
N LYS A 80 1.19 -3.27 -5.91
CA LYS A 80 0.89 -2.27 -6.91
C LYS A 80 0.84 -0.90 -6.30
N VAL A 81 1.27 0.09 -7.06
CA VAL A 81 1.14 1.48 -6.67
C VAL A 81 0.07 2.11 -7.53
N VAL A 82 -0.91 2.69 -6.87
CA VAL A 82 -2.03 3.35 -7.54
C VAL A 82 -1.96 4.83 -7.21
N GLU A 83 -1.98 5.66 -8.23
CA GLU A 83 -2.06 7.08 -8.00
C GLU A 83 -3.51 7.46 -7.81
N LYS A 84 -3.79 8.14 -6.70
CA LYS A 84 -5.11 8.65 -6.47
C LYS A 84 -5.34 9.80 -7.42
N THR A 85 -6.24 9.60 -8.34
CA THR A 85 -6.60 10.68 -9.22
C THR A 85 -7.50 11.63 -8.47
N ILE A 86 -7.04 12.84 -8.31
CA ILE A 86 -7.89 13.86 -7.78
C ILE A 86 -8.80 14.26 -8.90
N GLU A 87 -10.02 13.84 -8.80
CA GLU A 87 -10.96 14.17 -9.80
C GLU A 87 -11.39 15.56 -9.66
N ASN A 88 -10.81 16.37 -10.40
CA ASN A 88 -11.26 17.71 -10.46
C ASN A 88 -12.30 17.83 -11.49
N LYS A 89 -13.46 17.63 -11.05
CA LYS A 89 -14.56 17.86 -11.94
C LYS A 89 -14.85 19.29 -11.99
N ILE A 90 -14.46 19.84 -12.93
CA ILE A 90 -14.79 21.25 -13.07
C ILE A 90 -15.87 21.43 -14.04
#